data_b9da1ca54a848f7ef49d31f875eedee9
#
_entry.id   b9da1ca54a848f7ef49d31f875eedee9
#
_cell.length_a   1.000
_cell.length_b   1.000
_cell.length_c   1.000
_cell.angle_alpha   90.00
_cell.angle_beta   90.00
_cell.angle_gamma   90.00
#
_symmetry.space_group_name_H-M   'P 1'
#
loop_
_entity.id
_entity.type
_entity.pdbx_description
1 polymer ?
#
loop_
_entity_poly.entity_id
_entity_poly.type
_entity_poly.pdbx_seq_one_letter_code
_entity_poly.pdbx_strand_id
1 'polypeptide(L)'
;VKQVELSLHTIYQPSEDVVAREIEGEIIIIPLAAGIGDMEDELYTLNETGKMIWDRLDGRNTLAEIAAALADEYDAPLDEIERDVLGLIEELARRKIVVAQTE
;
A
#
# COMPACT_ATOMS: atom_id res chain seq x y z
N VAL A 1 -23.97 7.41 5.76
CA VAL A 1 -22.61 7.07 6.05
C VAL A 1 -21.84 6.66 4.83
N LYS A 2 -20.72 7.26 4.71
CA LYS A 2 -19.93 6.95 3.60
C LYS A 2 -18.94 5.92 3.93
N GLN A 3 -18.90 4.88 3.16
CA GLN A 3 -17.82 3.96 3.23
C GLN A 3 -16.76 4.41 2.30
N VAL A 4 -15.53 4.32 2.76
CA VAL A 4 -14.43 4.54 1.87
C VAL A 4 -14.30 3.28 1.04
N GLU A 5 -14.61 3.39 -0.22
CA GLU A 5 -14.48 2.27 -1.11
C GLU A 5 -13.19 2.41 -1.88
N LEU A 6 -12.37 1.38 -1.81
CA LEU A 6 -11.18 1.35 -2.61
C LEU A 6 -11.53 0.84 -3.99
N SER A 7 -11.01 1.51 -4.98
CA SER A 7 -11.23 1.15 -6.34
C SER A 7 -9.94 0.69 -6.96
N LEU A 8 -10.01 -0.35 -7.77
CA LEU A 8 -8.83 -0.80 -8.49
C LEU A 8 -8.34 0.25 -9.47
N HIS A 9 -9.15 1.24 -9.76
CA HIS A 9 -8.75 2.30 -10.68
C HIS A 9 -8.14 3.49 -9.97
N THR A 10 -8.05 3.43 -8.66
CA THR A 10 -7.47 4.52 -7.89
C THR A 10 -5.95 4.41 -7.89
N ILE A 11 -5.30 5.55 -7.90
CA ILE A 11 -3.85 5.63 -7.82
C ILE A 11 -3.49 6.07 -6.42
N TYR A 12 -2.62 5.33 -5.78
CA TYR A 12 -2.16 5.64 -4.44
C TYR A 12 -0.68 5.92 -4.44
N GLN A 13 -0.24 6.65 -3.45
CA GLN A 13 1.19 6.92 -3.27
C GLN A 13 1.46 6.99 -1.78
N PRO A 14 2.70 6.76 -1.36
CA PRO A 14 3.04 6.87 0.06
C PRO A 14 2.86 8.29 0.54
N SER A 15 2.45 8.42 1.79
CA SER A 15 2.34 9.72 2.41
C SER A 15 3.72 10.36 2.53
N GLU A 16 3.77 11.68 2.46
CA GLU A 16 5.02 12.40 2.67
C GLU A 16 5.46 12.38 4.13
N ASP A 17 4.58 11.93 5.01
CA ASP A 17 4.87 11.92 6.43
C ASP A 17 5.33 10.56 6.93
N VAL A 18 5.79 9.70 6.03
CA VAL A 18 6.34 8.42 6.44
C VAL A 18 7.67 8.21 5.73
N VAL A 19 8.52 7.44 6.38
CA VAL A 19 9.78 7.00 5.79
C VAL A 19 9.75 5.48 5.74
N ALA A 20 10.13 4.93 4.62
CA ALA A 20 10.20 3.48 4.45
C ALA A 20 11.65 3.06 4.35
N ARG A 21 12.02 2.06 5.13
CA ARG A 21 13.36 1.52 5.08
C ARG A 21 13.29 0.03 4.81
N GLU A 22 14.20 -0.43 3.97
CA GLU A 22 14.26 -1.85 3.66
C GLU A 22 15.37 -2.47 4.48
N ILE A 23 15.00 -3.48 5.27
CA ILE A 23 15.96 -4.20 6.09
C ILE A 23 15.71 -5.68 5.88
N GLU A 24 16.71 -6.35 5.31
CA GLU A 24 16.66 -7.80 5.12
C GLU A 24 15.41 -8.25 4.36
N GLY A 25 15.05 -7.50 3.33
CA GLY A 25 13.93 -7.88 2.50
C GLY A 25 12.58 -7.45 3.01
N GLU A 26 12.53 -6.75 4.12
CA GLU A 26 11.28 -6.24 4.67
C GLU A 26 11.30 -4.73 4.65
N ILE A 27 10.11 -4.17 4.46
CA ILE A 27 9.95 -2.72 4.50
C ILE A 27 9.42 -2.34 5.88
N ILE A 28 10.11 -1.42 6.54
CA ILE A 28 9.67 -0.88 7.81
C ILE A 28 9.24 0.55 7.58
N ILE A 29 8.00 0.85 7.91
CA ILE A 29 7.44 2.17 7.68
C ILE A 29 7.44 2.92 8.99
N ILE A 30 8.07 4.08 8.98
CA ILE A 30 8.25 4.89 10.18
C ILE A 30 7.45 6.17 9.99
N PRO A 31 6.42 6.40 10.82
CA PRO A 31 5.67 7.64 10.71
C PRO A 31 6.46 8.81 11.25
N LEU A 32 6.38 9.93 10.57
CA LEU A 32 7.09 11.14 10.96
C LEU A 32 6.19 12.15 11.64
N ALA A 33 4.87 11.98 11.50
CA ALA A 33 3.94 12.97 12.05
C ALA A 33 2.92 12.26 12.91
N ALA A 34 2.40 12.98 13.89
CA ALA A 34 1.35 12.45 14.75
C ALA A 34 0.12 12.17 13.91
N GLY A 35 -0.56 11.08 14.21
CA GLY A 35 -1.76 10.70 13.49
C GLY A 35 -1.51 9.84 12.29
N ILE A 36 -0.24 9.61 11.96
CA ILE A 36 0.12 8.72 10.88
C ILE A 36 0.50 7.39 11.48
N GLY A 37 0.03 6.32 10.84
CA GLY A 37 0.32 4.99 11.34
C GLY A 37 -0.59 4.63 12.48
N ASP A 38 -0.04 3.95 13.45
CA ASP A 38 -0.80 3.53 14.60
C ASP A 38 -0.57 4.53 15.72
N MET A 39 -1.57 4.65 16.58
CA MET A 39 -1.45 5.54 17.70
C MET A 39 -0.52 5.02 18.76
N GLU A 40 -0.13 3.79 18.65
CA GLU A 40 0.75 3.17 19.62
C GLU A 40 2.20 3.36 19.29
N ASP A 41 2.49 4.18 18.31
CA ASP A 41 3.88 4.43 17.90
C ASP A 41 4.55 3.19 17.36
N GLU A 42 3.76 2.25 16.88
CA GLU A 42 4.33 1.04 16.34
C GLU A 42 4.78 1.24 14.92
N LEU A 43 5.88 0.62 14.60
CA LEU A 43 6.33 0.61 13.24
C LEU A 43 5.49 -0.39 12.47
N TYR A 44 5.22 -0.08 11.23
CA TYR A 44 4.47 -0.98 10.38
C TYR A 44 5.44 -1.69 9.46
N THR A 45 5.39 -3.02 9.46
CA THR A 45 6.33 -3.81 8.71
C THR A 45 5.60 -4.53 7.59
N LEU A 46 6.17 -4.48 6.40
CA LEU A 46 5.63 -5.17 5.24
C LEU A 46 6.48 -6.39 4.94
N ASN A 47 5.81 -7.51 4.73
CA ASN A 47 6.52 -8.71 4.31
C ASN A 47 6.89 -8.59 2.82
N GLU A 48 7.38 -9.68 2.26
CA GLU A 48 7.87 -9.65 0.89
C GLU A 48 6.76 -9.25 -0.08
N THR A 49 5.57 -9.80 0.09
CA THR A 49 4.47 -9.45 -0.80
C THR A 49 4.10 -7.99 -0.64
N GLY A 50 4.04 -7.51 0.58
CA GLY A 50 3.74 -6.10 0.81
C GLY A 50 4.80 -5.19 0.22
N LYS A 51 6.05 -5.62 0.29
CA LYS A 51 7.13 -4.83 -0.29
C LYS A 51 6.96 -4.69 -1.80
N MET A 52 6.56 -5.78 -2.47
CA MET A 52 6.36 -5.72 -3.91
C MET A 52 5.25 -4.75 -4.27
N ILE A 53 4.19 -4.71 -3.46
CA ILE A 53 3.12 -3.76 -3.70
C ILE A 53 3.60 -2.35 -3.42
N TRP A 54 4.30 -2.17 -2.31
CA TRP A 54 4.78 -0.86 -1.90
C TRP A 54 5.69 -0.25 -2.97
N ASP A 55 6.57 -1.06 -3.53
CA ASP A 55 7.52 -0.57 -4.51
C ASP A 55 6.85 -0.04 -5.77
N ARG A 56 5.59 -0.42 -5.99
CA ARG A 56 4.86 0.01 -7.16
C ARG A 56 3.88 1.14 -6.87
N LEU A 57 3.85 1.62 -5.65
CA LEU A 57 2.98 2.74 -5.27
C LEU A 57 3.71 4.04 -5.57
N ASP A 58 3.76 4.41 -6.82
CA ASP A 58 4.57 5.54 -7.26
C ASP A 58 3.75 6.74 -7.69
N GLY A 59 2.45 6.69 -7.45
CA GLY A 59 1.59 7.79 -7.86
C GLY A 59 1.24 7.77 -9.34
N ARG A 60 1.54 6.68 -10.02
CA ARG A 60 1.27 6.57 -11.45
C ARG A 60 0.46 5.35 -11.80
N ASN A 61 0.65 4.26 -11.05
CA ASN A 61 -0.02 3.02 -11.35
C ASN A 61 -1.30 2.90 -10.55
N THR A 62 -2.37 2.50 -11.22
CA THR A 62 -3.59 2.16 -10.50
C THR A 62 -3.37 0.85 -9.75
N LEU A 63 -4.25 0.56 -8.80
CA LEU A 63 -4.16 -0.70 -8.08
C LEU A 63 -4.36 -1.88 -9.03
N ALA A 64 -5.19 -1.70 -10.05
CA ALA A 64 -5.37 -2.76 -11.04
C ALA A 64 -4.09 -3.05 -11.79
N GLU A 65 -3.35 -2.00 -12.13
CA GLU A 65 -2.10 -2.19 -12.83
C GLU A 65 -1.07 -2.89 -11.95
N ILE A 66 -1.05 -2.52 -10.67
CA ILE A 66 -0.15 -3.17 -9.73
C ILE A 66 -0.51 -4.65 -9.60
N ALA A 67 -1.79 -4.94 -9.45
CA ALA A 67 -2.22 -6.33 -9.31
C ALA A 67 -1.92 -7.14 -10.56
N ALA A 68 -2.13 -6.55 -11.73
CA ALA A 68 -1.86 -7.26 -12.97
C ALA A 68 -0.38 -7.58 -13.10
N ALA A 69 0.48 -6.64 -12.75
CA ALA A 69 1.91 -6.86 -12.84
C ALA A 69 2.35 -7.97 -11.89
N LEU A 70 1.81 -7.97 -10.68
CA LEU A 70 2.18 -9.00 -9.72
C LEU A 70 1.63 -10.36 -10.10
N ALA A 71 0.41 -10.41 -10.62
CA ALA A 71 -0.16 -11.68 -11.04
C ALA A 71 0.66 -12.30 -12.15
N ASP A 72 1.13 -11.47 -13.07
CA ASP A 72 1.97 -11.95 -14.16
C ASP A 72 3.33 -12.41 -13.64
N GLU A 73 3.89 -11.65 -12.73
CA GLU A 73 5.22 -11.93 -12.21
C GLU A 73 5.24 -13.23 -11.41
N TYR A 74 4.19 -13.48 -10.64
CA TYR A 74 4.15 -14.65 -9.78
C TYR A 74 3.31 -15.77 -10.33
N ASP A 75 2.76 -15.59 -11.53
CA ASP A 75 1.92 -16.62 -12.14
C ASP A 75 0.79 -17.03 -11.21
N ALA A 76 0.15 -16.03 -10.63
CA ALA A 76 -0.92 -16.24 -9.66
C ALA A 76 -2.23 -15.73 -10.23
N PRO A 77 -3.37 -16.24 -9.71
CA PRO A 77 -4.66 -15.77 -10.18
C PRO A 77 -4.85 -14.28 -9.91
N LEU A 78 -5.31 -13.56 -10.91
CA LEU A 78 -5.43 -12.11 -10.81
C LEU A 78 -6.38 -11.69 -9.69
N ASP A 79 -7.51 -12.41 -9.56
CA ASP A 79 -8.48 -12.00 -8.56
C ASP A 79 -7.97 -12.16 -7.15
N GLU A 80 -7.10 -13.14 -6.91
CA GLU A 80 -6.49 -13.27 -5.58
C GLU A 80 -5.51 -12.13 -5.32
N ILE A 81 -4.73 -11.78 -6.33
CA ILE A 81 -3.78 -10.70 -6.19
C ILE A 81 -4.53 -9.38 -5.99
N GLU A 82 -5.61 -9.16 -6.72
CA GLU A 82 -6.39 -7.95 -6.54
C GLU A 82 -6.93 -7.84 -5.13
N ARG A 83 -7.39 -8.95 -4.58
CA ARG A 83 -7.90 -8.94 -3.21
C ARG A 83 -6.80 -8.61 -2.22
N ASP A 84 -5.61 -9.19 -2.43
CA ASP A 84 -4.49 -8.92 -1.53
C ASP A 84 -4.05 -7.47 -1.61
N VAL A 85 -4.02 -6.91 -2.82
CA VAL A 85 -3.64 -5.53 -2.99
C VAL A 85 -4.64 -4.61 -2.31
N LEU A 86 -5.93 -4.86 -2.54
CA LEU A 86 -6.95 -4.02 -1.93
C LEU A 86 -6.92 -4.10 -0.41
N GLY A 87 -6.71 -5.31 0.13
CA GLY A 87 -6.67 -5.46 1.58
C GLY A 87 -5.51 -4.71 2.20
N LEU A 88 -4.34 -4.80 1.58
CA LEU A 88 -3.19 -4.10 2.11
C LEU A 88 -3.37 -2.58 2.00
N ILE A 89 -3.83 -2.11 0.84
CA ILE A 89 -3.99 -0.68 0.63
C ILE A 89 -5.05 -0.12 1.58
N GLU A 90 -6.12 -0.89 1.82
CA GLU A 90 -7.14 -0.44 2.76
C GLU A 90 -6.55 -0.25 4.15
N GLU A 91 -5.70 -1.18 4.58
CA GLU A 91 -5.07 -1.06 5.88
C GLU A 91 -4.12 0.13 5.92
N LEU A 92 -3.32 0.30 4.88
CA LEU A 92 -2.37 1.40 4.87
C LEU A 92 -3.08 2.75 4.78
N ALA A 93 -4.18 2.81 4.02
CA ALA A 93 -4.93 4.06 3.91
C ALA A 93 -5.60 4.40 5.22
N ARG A 94 -6.10 3.40 5.94
CA ARG A 94 -6.72 3.66 7.23
C ARG A 94 -5.71 4.24 8.21
N ARG A 95 -4.46 3.84 8.10
CA ARG A 95 -3.40 4.35 8.95
C ARG A 95 -2.76 5.60 8.39
N LYS A 96 -3.25 6.08 7.25
CA LYS A 96 -2.76 7.30 6.62
C LYS A 96 -1.31 7.16 6.15
N ILE A 97 -0.90 5.94 5.91
CA ILE A 97 0.44 5.67 5.40
C ILE A 97 0.50 5.91 3.90
N VAL A 98 -0.62 5.65 3.20
CA VAL A 98 -0.72 5.96 1.78
C VAL A 98 -1.91 6.88 1.59
N VAL A 99 -1.86 7.66 0.52
CA VAL A 99 -2.93 8.60 0.21
C VAL A 99 -3.33 8.39 -1.24
N ALA A 100 -4.61 8.58 -1.50
CA ALA A 100 -5.12 8.50 -2.87
C ALA A 100 -4.72 9.75 -3.61
N GLN A 101 -4.30 9.57 -4.85
CA GLN A 101 -3.98 10.71 -5.68
C GLN A 101 -5.27 11.23 -6.27
N THR A 102 -5.58 12.48 -6.02
CA THR A 102 -6.78 13.10 -6.57
C THR A 102 -6.37 14.20 -7.53
N GLU A 103 -7.27 14.47 -8.45
CA GLU A 103 -7.00 15.51 -9.42
C GLU A 103 -7.72 16.77 -9.15
#